data_b822f03278a23bd8e95ae267e5d8d144
#
_entry.id   b822f03278a23bd8e95ae267e5d8d144
#
_cell.length_a   1.000
_cell.length_b   1.000
_cell.length_c   1.000
_cell.angle_alpha   90.00
_cell.angle_beta   90.00
_cell.angle_gamma   90.00
#
_symmetry.space_group_name_H-M   'P 1'
#
loop_
_entity.id
_entity.type
_entity.pdbx_description
1 polymer ?
#
loop_
_entity_poly.entity_id
_entity_poly.type
_entity_poly.pdbx_seq_one_letter_code
_entity_poly.pdbx_strand_id
1 'polypeptide(L)'
;MCIRDRQEYFSKNQKGSSAMPHKKNPILSENLTGLSRMVRSAVIPALENIALWHERDISHSSVERNIGPDANITLDFALARLSASLDKMIVYAKKMIENLNITKGLIFSQEVMLELTKSGLSREQSYKMVQNYAKKCFAENLDLFD
;
A
#
# COMPACT_ATOMS: atom_id res chain seq x y z
N MET A 1 -16.72 -4.69 7.39
CA MET A 1 -16.10 -5.99 7.11
C MET A 1 -14.59 -5.84 7.25
N CYS A 2 -13.91 -6.66 8.03
CA CYS A 2 -12.47 -6.56 8.20
C CYS A 2 -11.78 -7.46 7.16
N ILE A 3 -11.21 -6.83 6.13
CA ILE A 3 -10.45 -7.52 5.05
C ILE A 3 -8.97 -7.71 5.44
N ARG A 4 -8.66 -7.60 6.71
CA ARG A 4 -7.30 -7.64 7.22
C ARG A 4 -6.68 -9.01 7.02
N ASP A 5 -5.72 -9.12 6.12
CA ASP A 5 -5.00 -10.33 5.75
C ASP A 5 -3.57 -10.38 6.32
N ARG A 6 -3.13 -9.29 6.93
CA ARG A 6 -1.84 -9.17 7.64
C ARG A 6 -1.96 -8.17 8.79
N GLN A 7 -1.03 -8.27 9.74
CA GLN A 7 -1.02 -7.45 10.94
C GLN A 7 0.41 -7.24 11.42
N GLU A 8 0.69 -6.05 11.97
CA GLU A 8 1.91 -5.85 12.75
C GLU A 8 1.93 -6.76 13.97
N TYR A 9 3.12 -7.20 14.36
CA TYR A 9 3.28 -7.90 15.63
C TYR A 9 2.96 -6.97 16.79
N PHE A 10 2.12 -7.45 17.68
CA PHE A 10 1.79 -6.79 18.95
C PHE A 10 2.46 -7.51 20.09
N SER A 11 3.32 -6.83 20.86
CA SER A 11 3.89 -7.39 22.06
C SER A 11 2.84 -7.50 23.19
N LYS A 12 3.09 -8.39 24.15
CA LYS A 12 2.15 -8.72 25.22
C LYS A 12 1.64 -7.49 26.02
N ASN A 13 2.48 -6.46 26.15
CA ASN A 13 2.19 -5.25 26.91
C ASN A 13 1.93 -4.01 26.06
N GLN A 14 1.86 -4.17 24.73
CA GLN A 14 1.65 -3.05 23.81
C GLN A 14 0.20 -2.59 23.83
N LYS A 15 0.00 -1.27 23.98
CA LYS A 15 -1.32 -0.64 23.84
C LYS A 15 -1.53 -0.20 22.41
N GLY A 16 -2.59 -0.63 21.76
CA GLY A 16 -2.95 -0.25 20.40
C GLY A 16 -3.87 0.97 20.32
N SER A 17 -4.47 1.35 21.44
CA SER A 17 -5.34 2.51 21.55
C SER A 17 -5.40 2.95 23.02
N SER A 18 -5.48 4.26 23.25
CA SER A 18 -5.67 4.82 24.59
C SER A 18 -7.10 4.73 25.09
N ALA A 19 -8.08 4.70 24.18
CA ALA A 19 -9.50 4.75 24.50
C ALA A 19 -10.22 3.38 24.36
N MET A 20 -9.76 2.52 23.46
CA MET A 20 -10.39 1.25 23.14
C MET A 20 -9.42 0.08 23.33
N PRO A 21 -9.48 -0.67 24.44
CA PRO A 21 -8.48 -1.72 24.77
C PRO A 21 -8.37 -2.85 23.74
N HIS A 22 -9.44 -3.13 22.99
CA HIS A 22 -9.48 -4.17 21.96
C HIS A 22 -8.92 -3.72 20.61
N LYS A 23 -8.71 -2.40 20.41
CA LYS A 23 -8.26 -1.85 19.13
C LYS A 23 -6.74 -1.96 18.99
N LYS A 24 -6.30 -2.57 17.91
CA LYS A 24 -4.89 -2.71 17.54
C LYS A 24 -4.58 -1.82 16.33
N ASN A 25 -4.17 -0.58 16.59
CA ASN A 25 -3.72 0.32 15.53
C ASN A 25 -2.31 -0.08 15.07
N PRO A 26 -1.99 0.04 13.77
CA PRO A 26 -0.67 -0.24 13.22
C PRO A 26 0.29 0.93 13.50
N ILE A 27 0.67 1.11 14.77
CA ILE A 27 1.41 2.27 15.28
C ILE A 27 2.79 2.41 14.60
N LEU A 28 3.45 1.28 14.30
CA LEU A 28 4.76 1.32 13.64
C LEU A 28 4.64 1.80 12.20
N SER A 29 3.69 1.28 11.42
CA SER A 29 3.43 1.72 10.04
C SER A 29 2.97 3.17 9.97
N GLU A 30 2.13 3.61 10.91
CA GLU A 30 1.71 5.02 11.02
C GLU A 30 2.89 5.94 11.31
N ASN A 31 3.79 5.55 12.24
CA ASN A 31 5.02 6.28 12.53
C ASN A 31 5.94 6.36 11.31
N LEU A 32 6.16 5.25 10.60
CA LEU A 32 6.97 5.21 9.37
C LEU A 32 6.41 6.14 8.29
N THR A 33 5.08 6.16 8.15
CA THR A 33 4.40 7.09 7.22
C THR A 33 4.66 8.55 7.60
N GLY A 34 4.69 8.87 8.88
CA GLY A 34 5.07 10.20 9.39
C GLY A 34 6.53 10.53 9.07
N LEU A 35 7.46 9.62 9.40
CA LEU A 35 8.90 9.80 9.15
C LEU A 35 9.22 9.96 7.66
N SER A 36 8.52 9.26 6.77
CA SER A 36 8.69 9.41 5.31
C SER A 36 8.35 10.83 4.83
N ARG A 37 7.42 11.52 5.49
CA ARG A 37 7.10 12.92 5.18
C ARG A 37 8.25 13.85 5.62
N MET A 38 8.88 13.56 6.75
CA MET A 38 10.04 14.34 7.25
C MET A 38 11.22 14.20 6.28
N VAL A 39 11.58 12.99 5.87
CA VAL A 39 12.65 12.78 4.87
C VAL A 39 12.33 13.50 3.56
N ARG A 40 11.10 13.41 3.08
CA ARG A 40 10.67 14.07 1.84
C ARG A 40 10.69 15.59 1.93
N SER A 41 10.50 16.18 3.11
CA SER A 41 10.54 17.63 3.28
C SER A 41 11.92 18.23 3.01
N ALA A 42 12.99 17.44 3.10
CA ALA A 42 14.34 17.87 2.77
C ALA A 42 14.58 18.16 1.28
N VAL A 43 13.67 17.70 0.40
CA VAL A 43 13.82 17.87 -1.06
C VAL A 43 13.71 19.33 -1.47
N ILE A 44 12.77 20.09 -0.90
CA ILE A 44 12.57 21.50 -1.27
C ILE A 44 13.81 22.35 -1.00
N PRO A 45 14.32 22.42 0.26
CA PRO A 45 15.51 23.21 0.52
C PRO A 45 16.75 22.69 -0.21
N ALA A 46 16.83 21.37 -0.52
CA ALA A 46 17.91 20.84 -1.35
C ALA A 46 17.85 21.35 -2.80
N LEU A 47 16.65 21.45 -3.37
CA LEU A 47 16.44 21.99 -4.73
C LEU A 47 16.72 23.49 -4.77
N GLU A 48 16.39 24.24 -3.73
CA GLU A 48 16.68 25.67 -3.63
C GLU A 48 18.19 25.95 -3.57
N ASN A 49 18.99 25.00 -3.08
CA ASN A 49 20.45 25.10 -3.07
C ASN A 49 21.12 24.92 -4.46
N ILE A 50 20.36 24.64 -5.51
CA ILE A 50 20.90 24.57 -6.89
C ILE A 50 21.22 25.96 -7.42
N ALA A 51 20.44 26.97 -7.05
CA ALA A 51 20.67 28.34 -7.47
C ALA A 51 21.88 28.95 -6.74
N LEU A 52 22.82 29.50 -7.50
CA LEU A 52 24.02 30.13 -6.96
C LEU A 52 24.00 31.64 -7.26
N TRP A 53 24.49 32.42 -6.31
CA TRP A 53 24.86 33.80 -6.54
C TRP A 53 26.30 33.83 -7.07
N HIS A 54 26.48 34.19 -8.34
CA HIS A 54 27.73 34.03 -9.08
C HIS A 54 28.19 32.55 -9.10
N GLU A 55 29.40 32.27 -8.59
CA GLU A 55 29.95 30.92 -8.56
C GLU A 55 29.84 30.23 -7.18
N ARG A 56 29.36 30.98 -6.18
CA ARG A 56 29.26 30.47 -4.81
C ARG A 56 28.16 31.15 -4.01
N ASP A 57 27.48 30.37 -3.20
CA ASP A 57 26.55 30.87 -2.20
C ASP A 57 26.72 30.15 -0.86
N ILE A 58 27.13 30.88 0.18
CA ILE A 58 27.35 30.33 1.51
C ILE A 58 26.02 30.04 2.25
N SER A 59 24.87 30.53 1.77
CA SER A 59 23.56 30.25 2.33
C SER A 59 23.24 28.76 2.32
N HIS A 60 23.71 28.03 1.31
CA HIS A 60 23.59 26.58 1.21
C HIS A 60 24.13 25.84 2.41
N SER A 61 25.24 26.31 2.99
CA SER A 61 25.90 25.68 4.13
C SER A 61 24.98 25.59 5.34
N SER A 62 24.17 26.63 5.60
CA SER A 62 23.18 26.61 6.69
C SER A 62 22.11 25.57 6.51
N VAL A 63 21.64 25.36 5.26
CA VAL A 63 20.62 24.41 4.87
C VAL A 63 21.15 22.99 4.94
N GLU A 64 22.29 22.72 4.28
CA GLU A 64 22.85 21.37 4.16
C GLU A 64 23.28 20.76 5.50
N ARG A 65 23.74 21.59 6.44
CA ARG A 65 24.10 21.15 7.79
C ARG A 65 22.91 20.60 8.57
N ASN A 66 21.69 20.99 8.22
CA ASN A 66 20.46 20.50 8.86
C ASN A 66 19.82 19.39 8.04
N ILE A 67 19.49 19.65 6.77
CA ILE A 67 18.71 18.69 5.98
C ILE A 67 19.46 17.37 5.72
N GLY A 68 20.78 17.44 5.52
CA GLY A 68 21.59 16.25 5.26
C GLY A 68 21.60 15.28 6.45
N PRO A 69 22.10 15.70 7.63
CA PRO A 69 22.11 14.86 8.81
C PRO A 69 20.72 14.39 9.23
N ASP A 70 19.75 15.30 9.31
CA ASP A 70 18.39 14.97 9.77
C ASP A 70 17.69 13.97 8.85
N ALA A 71 17.82 14.14 7.54
CA ALA A 71 17.24 13.20 6.58
C ALA A 71 17.89 11.82 6.69
N ASN A 72 19.23 11.75 6.80
CA ASN A 72 19.94 10.47 6.90
C ASN A 72 19.66 9.75 8.22
N ILE A 73 19.69 10.43 9.36
CA ILE A 73 19.39 9.85 10.67
C ILE A 73 17.93 9.34 10.70
N THR A 74 17.00 10.15 10.19
CA THR A 74 15.58 9.78 10.14
C THR A 74 15.37 8.57 9.23
N LEU A 75 16.04 8.53 8.08
CA LEU A 75 15.92 7.43 7.12
C LEU A 75 16.51 6.13 7.69
N ASP A 76 17.69 6.17 8.27
CA ASP A 76 18.34 5.00 8.89
C ASP A 76 17.44 4.41 9.99
N PHE A 77 16.94 5.24 10.90
CA PHE A 77 16.01 4.82 11.94
C PHE A 77 14.74 4.22 11.36
N ALA A 78 14.16 4.84 10.31
CA ALA A 78 12.94 4.38 9.68
C ALA A 78 13.14 3.02 8.99
N LEU A 79 14.26 2.84 8.27
CA LEU A 79 14.57 1.58 7.58
C LEU A 79 14.82 0.43 8.58
N ALA A 80 15.57 0.67 9.65
CA ALA A 80 15.78 -0.32 10.71
C ALA A 80 14.44 -0.74 11.35
N ARG A 81 13.56 0.22 11.62
CA ARG A 81 12.22 -0.04 12.16
C ARG A 81 11.32 -0.79 11.17
N LEU A 82 11.37 -0.44 9.89
CA LEU A 82 10.62 -1.13 8.84
C LEU A 82 11.06 -2.59 8.72
N SER A 83 12.37 -2.85 8.66
CA SER A 83 12.92 -4.21 8.61
C SER A 83 12.43 -5.04 9.79
N ALA A 84 12.56 -4.54 11.01
CA ALA A 84 12.09 -5.24 12.21
C ALA A 84 10.58 -5.48 12.23
N SER A 85 9.79 -4.60 11.62
CA SER A 85 8.33 -4.76 11.49
C SER A 85 7.96 -5.83 10.47
N LEU A 86 8.69 -5.90 9.35
CA LEU A 86 8.48 -6.92 8.30
C LEU A 86 8.86 -8.31 8.79
N ASP A 87 9.99 -8.45 9.48
CA ASP A 87 10.46 -9.71 10.04
C ASP A 87 9.46 -10.37 11.01
N LYS A 88 8.68 -9.54 11.70
CA LYS A 88 7.69 -9.99 12.70
C LYS A 88 6.24 -9.91 12.20
N MET A 89 6.02 -9.59 10.93
CA MET A 89 4.68 -9.43 10.38
C MET A 89 3.89 -10.75 10.43
N ILE A 90 2.66 -10.66 10.91
CA ILE A 90 1.74 -11.81 10.96
C ILE A 90 0.93 -11.82 9.67
N VAL A 91 0.97 -12.94 8.95
CA VAL A 91 0.26 -13.15 7.68
C VAL A 91 -0.85 -14.18 7.87
N TYR A 92 -2.07 -13.83 7.50
CA TYR A 92 -3.24 -14.70 7.56
C TYR A 92 -3.54 -15.27 6.16
N ALA A 93 -2.78 -16.30 5.74
CA ALA A 93 -2.88 -16.89 4.40
C ALA A 93 -4.30 -17.34 4.03
N LYS A 94 -5.03 -17.96 4.97
CA LYS A 94 -6.43 -18.34 4.74
C LYS A 94 -7.29 -17.11 4.43
N LYS A 95 -7.09 -16.01 5.15
CA LYS A 95 -7.84 -14.78 4.94
C LYS A 95 -7.52 -14.12 3.59
N MET A 96 -6.29 -14.26 3.11
CA MET A 96 -5.92 -13.81 1.77
C MET A 96 -6.72 -14.56 0.69
N ILE A 97 -6.83 -15.88 0.81
CA ILE A 97 -7.62 -16.69 -0.11
C ILE A 97 -9.11 -16.33 -0.04
N GLU A 98 -9.66 -16.19 1.18
CA GLU A 98 -11.05 -15.74 1.36
C GLU A 98 -11.29 -14.36 0.71
N ASN A 99 -10.35 -13.42 0.88
CA ASN A 99 -10.45 -12.08 0.28
C ASN A 99 -10.36 -12.13 -1.25
N LEU A 100 -9.53 -13.01 -1.81
CA LEU A 100 -9.43 -13.23 -3.24
C LEU A 100 -10.75 -13.76 -3.82
N ASN A 101 -11.39 -14.67 -3.10
CA ASN A 101 -12.64 -15.32 -3.52
C ASN A 101 -13.90 -14.52 -3.14
N ILE A 102 -13.76 -13.31 -2.59
CA ILE A 102 -14.90 -12.50 -2.11
C ILE A 102 -15.85 -12.13 -3.25
N THR A 103 -15.33 -12.01 -4.46
CA THR A 103 -16.08 -11.71 -5.67
C THR A 103 -16.45 -12.95 -6.46
N LYS A 104 -16.21 -14.15 -5.94
CA LYS A 104 -16.57 -15.42 -6.56
C LYS A 104 -16.14 -15.49 -8.04
N GLY A 105 -14.85 -15.32 -8.28
CA GLY A 105 -14.26 -15.41 -9.61
C GLY A 105 -14.43 -14.17 -10.50
N LEU A 106 -15.32 -13.21 -10.17
CA LEU A 106 -15.58 -12.03 -11.02
C LEU A 106 -14.34 -11.15 -11.30
N ILE A 107 -13.29 -11.26 -10.49
CA ILE A 107 -11.99 -10.61 -10.78
C ILE A 107 -11.37 -11.08 -12.09
N PHE A 108 -11.70 -12.30 -12.55
CA PHE A 108 -11.20 -12.89 -13.79
C PHE A 108 -12.07 -12.60 -15.02
N SER A 109 -13.15 -11.82 -14.87
CA SER A 109 -14.08 -11.50 -15.95
C SER A 109 -13.42 -10.90 -17.19
N GLN A 110 -12.34 -10.12 -17.01
CA GLN A 110 -11.55 -9.57 -18.11
C GLN A 110 -10.82 -10.66 -18.88
N GLU A 111 -10.23 -11.64 -18.21
CA GLU A 111 -9.51 -12.75 -18.84
C GLU A 111 -10.48 -13.60 -19.65
N VAL A 112 -11.64 -13.92 -19.08
CA VAL A 112 -12.72 -14.65 -19.81
C VAL A 112 -13.14 -13.88 -21.06
N MET A 113 -13.32 -12.55 -20.97
CA MET A 113 -13.67 -11.73 -22.14
C MET A 113 -12.57 -11.79 -23.22
N LEU A 114 -11.30 -11.75 -22.83
CA LEU A 114 -10.17 -11.81 -23.77
C LEU A 114 -10.08 -13.18 -24.45
N GLU A 115 -10.27 -14.27 -23.72
CA GLU A 115 -10.28 -15.62 -24.29
C GLU A 115 -11.45 -15.83 -25.27
N LEU A 116 -12.64 -15.34 -24.96
CA LEU A 116 -13.77 -15.32 -25.89
C LEU A 116 -13.46 -14.54 -27.18
N THR A 117 -12.75 -13.42 -27.05
CA THR A 117 -12.34 -12.64 -28.24
C THR A 117 -11.29 -13.39 -29.07
N LYS A 118 -10.34 -14.07 -28.44
CA LYS A 118 -9.35 -14.92 -29.13
C LYS A 118 -10.00 -16.12 -29.84
N SER A 119 -11.10 -16.63 -29.30
CA SER A 119 -11.86 -17.73 -29.92
C SER A 119 -12.69 -17.33 -31.16
N GLY A 120 -12.65 -16.02 -31.53
CA GLY A 120 -13.27 -15.54 -32.78
C GLY A 120 -14.49 -14.66 -32.58
N LEU A 121 -14.93 -14.40 -31.34
CA LEU A 121 -16.02 -13.47 -31.07
C LEU A 121 -15.53 -12.02 -31.20
N SER A 122 -16.40 -11.10 -31.63
CA SER A 122 -16.06 -9.69 -31.58
C SER A 122 -15.90 -9.22 -30.12
N ARG A 123 -15.09 -8.19 -29.90
CA ARG A 123 -14.90 -7.62 -28.55
C ARG A 123 -16.21 -7.19 -27.90
N GLU A 124 -17.13 -6.63 -28.70
CA GLU A 124 -18.43 -6.17 -28.21
C GLU A 124 -19.33 -7.35 -27.79
N GLN A 125 -19.33 -8.43 -28.56
CA GLN A 125 -20.07 -9.66 -28.23
C GLN A 125 -19.51 -10.29 -26.96
N SER A 126 -18.18 -10.46 -26.86
CA SER A 126 -17.51 -10.99 -25.68
C SER A 126 -17.82 -10.17 -24.43
N TYR A 127 -17.71 -8.83 -24.54
CA TYR A 127 -18.04 -7.93 -23.44
C TYR A 127 -19.50 -8.10 -22.97
N LYS A 128 -20.45 -8.11 -23.92
CA LYS A 128 -21.88 -8.22 -23.60
C LYS A 128 -22.23 -9.55 -22.94
N MET A 129 -21.61 -10.63 -23.40
CA MET A 129 -21.79 -11.97 -22.80
C MET A 129 -21.28 -11.99 -21.36
N VAL A 130 -20.03 -11.59 -21.15
CA VAL A 130 -19.42 -11.60 -19.81
C VAL A 130 -20.16 -10.66 -18.86
N GLN A 131 -20.56 -9.45 -19.33
CA GLN A 131 -21.32 -8.51 -18.51
C GLN A 131 -22.68 -9.09 -18.07
N ASN A 132 -23.40 -9.74 -18.97
CA ASN A 132 -24.71 -10.33 -18.64
C ASN A 132 -24.55 -11.46 -17.62
N TYR A 133 -23.54 -12.30 -17.80
CA TYR A 133 -23.26 -13.39 -16.86
C TYR A 133 -22.79 -12.87 -15.51
N ALA A 134 -21.91 -11.89 -15.49
CA ALA A 134 -21.46 -11.25 -14.26
C ALA A 134 -22.63 -10.63 -13.47
N LYS A 135 -23.58 -9.98 -14.15
CA LYS A 135 -24.81 -9.47 -13.51
C LYS A 135 -25.64 -10.58 -12.87
N LYS A 136 -25.75 -11.73 -13.54
CA LYS A 136 -26.44 -12.91 -13.00
C LYS A 136 -25.71 -13.44 -11.76
N CYS A 137 -24.38 -13.60 -11.84
CA CYS A 137 -23.57 -14.03 -10.71
C CYS A 137 -23.75 -13.12 -9.48
N PHE A 138 -23.79 -11.80 -9.69
CA PHE A 138 -24.07 -10.85 -8.60
C PHE A 138 -25.47 -11.01 -8.01
N ALA A 139 -26.50 -11.13 -8.85
CA ALA A 139 -27.89 -11.20 -8.41
C ALA A 139 -28.18 -12.52 -7.67
N GLU A 140 -27.65 -13.63 -8.15
CA GLU A 140 -27.91 -14.98 -7.64
C GLU A 140 -26.81 -15.49 -6.70
N ASN A 141 -25.77 -14.68 -6.46
CA ASN A 141 -24.62 -15.02 -5.59
C ASN A 141 -23.88 -16.28 -6.07
N LEU A 142 -23.77 -16.48 -7.38
CA LEU A 142 -23.08 -17.60 -8.03
C LEU A 142 -21.57 -17.31 -8.20
N ASP A 143 -20.79 -18.37 -8.42
CA ASP A 143 -19.41 -18.25 -8.87
C ASP A 143 -19.36 -18.00 -10.37
N LEU A 144 -18.31 -17.31 -10.87
CA LEU A 144 -18.15 -17.03 -12.30
C LEU A 144 -17.90 -18.31 -13.10
N PHE A 145 -17.41 -19.35 -12.47
CA PHE A 145 -16.99 -20.60 -13.10
C PHE A 145 -18.01 -21.76 -12.91
N ASP A 146 -19.14 -21.51 -12.24
CA ASP A 146 -20.26 -22.44 -12.15
C ASP A 146 -21.14 -22.38 -13.40
#